data_70346f55b5e4ca8c02e4e069ac3f3575
#
_entry.id   70346f55b5e4ca8c02e4e069ac3f3575
#
_cell.length_a   1.000
_cell.length_b   1.000
_cell.length_c   1.000
_cell.angle_alpha   90.00
_cell.angle_beta   90.00
_cell.angle_gamma   90.00
#
_symmetry.space_group_name_H-M   'P 1'
#
loop_
_entity.id
_entity.type
_entity.pdbx_description
1 polymer ?
#
loop_
_entity_poly.entity_id
_entity_poly.type
_entity_poly.pdbx_seq_one_letter_code
_entity_poly.pdbx_strand_id
1 'polypeptide(L)'
;RFDFTHFEKVNEEHLTEIVRLVNRYISGHYAVSKVEMPIEEAKKSGATALFDEKYGDVVLVVSMGDVSKDFCVGCHVNNRQEIGVCKIISEESIGSGIRRITAKTGYDAYAEFAKEDDTLHAGASDLKLKGISKVEEKVASVLEEIVQRKQELAALQASMFAWQASDRVN
;
A
#
# COMPACT_ATOMS: atom_id res chain seq x y z
N ARG A 1 4.52 -8.54 -7.79
CA ARG A 1 4.41 -9.29 -6.52
C ARG A 1 5.81 -9.59 -6.00
N PHE A 2 6.00 -9.44 -4.71
CA PHE A 2 7.27 -9.70 -4.04
C PHE A 2 7.02 -10.53 -2.78
N ASP A 3 7.57 -11.74 -2.74
CA ASP A 3 7.44 -12.67 -1.64
C ASP A 3 8.73 -12.64 -0.80
N PHE A 4 8.58 -12.63 0.53
CA PHE A 4 9.72 -12.52 1.43
C PHE A 4 9.44 -13.22 2.76
N THR A 5 10.49 -13.64 3.44
CA THR A 5 10.39 -14.29 4.75
C THR A 5 10.24 -13.24 5.83
N HIS A 6 9.09 -13.26 6.52
CA HIS A 6 8.83 -12.39 7.67
C HIS A 6 7.69 -12.98 8.49
N PHE A 7 7.80 -12.97 9.81
CA PHE A 7 6.84 -13.64 10.68
C PHE A 7 5.65 -12.77 11.08
N GLU A 8 5.80 -11.46 11.04
CA GLU A 8 4.79 -10.49 11.46
C GLU A 8 4.22 -9.71 10.29
N LYS A 9 3.04 -9.11 10.47
CA LYS A 9 2.47 -8.17 9.51
C LYS A 9 3.37 -6.94 9.41
N VAL A 10 3.69 -6.51 8.18
CA VAL A 10 4.39 -5.23 7.98
C VAL A 10 3.42 -4.10 8.33
N ASN A 11 3.83 -3.22 9.24
CA ASN A 11 2.99 -2.11 9.66
C ASN A 11 2.86 -1.03 8.57
N GLU A 12 1.84 -0.20 8.68
CA GLU A 12 1.52 0.82 7.68
C GLU A 12 2.62 1.90 7.55
N GLU A 13 3.34 2.18 8.63
CA GLU A 13 4.46 3.14 8.61
C GLU A 13 5.60 2.62 7.75
N HIS A 14 5.98 1.35 7.94
CA HIS A 14 7.01 0.70 7.12
C HIS A 14 6.58 0.59 5.65
N LEU A 15 5.32 0.23 5.36
CA LEU A 15 4.81 0.20 3.99
C LEU A 15 4.88 1.57 3.33
N THR A 16 4.52 2.61 4.05
CA THR A 16 4.61 4.00 3.57
C THR A 16 6.06 4.39 3.28
N GLU A 17 6.98 4.04 4.17
CA GLU A 17 8.41 4.33 3.96
C GLU A 17 8.98 3.57 2.77
N ILE A 18 8.64 2.28 2.62
CA ILE A 18 9.03 1.46 1.47
C ILE A 18 8.55 2.11 0.16
N VAL A 19 7.27 2.47 0.07
CA VAL A 19 6.72 3.13 -1.13
C VAL A 19 7.44 4.44 -1.43
N ARG A 20 7.69 5.25 -0.41
CA ARG A 20 8.41 6.52 -0.55
C ARG A 20 9.84 6.30 -1.06
N LEU A 21 10.55 5.31 -0.51
CA LEU A 21 11.91 4.97 -0.91
C LEU A 21 11.95 4.44 -2.35
N VAL A 22 11.06 3.53 -2.70
CA VAL A 22 10.94 2.96 -4.06
C VAL A 22 10.69 4.08 -5.08
N ASN A 23 9.71 4.96 -4.82
CA ASN A 23 9.42 6.08 -5.73
C ASN A 23 10.58 7.08 -5.83
N ARG A 24 11.33 7.31 -4.75
CA ARG A 24 12.55 8.11 -4.78
C ARG A 24 13.60 7.49 -5.70
N TYR A 25 13.78 6.16 -5.67
CA TYR A 25 14.69 5.47 -6.56
C TYR A 25 14.20 5.44 -8.01
N ILE A 26 12.91 5.31 -8.26
CA ILE A 26 12.32 5.38 -9.59
C ILE A 26 12.53 6.77 -10.21
N SER A 27 12.33 7.84 -9.45
CA SER A 27 12.47 9.22 -9.93
C SER A 27 13.92 9.65 -10.18
N GLY A 28 14.89 8.94 -9.63
CA GLY A 28 16.31 9.23 -9.83
C GLY A 28 16.78 8.91 -11.26
N HIS A 29 17.75 9.71 -11.76
CA HIS A 29 18.37 9.51 -13.08
C HIS A 29 19.44 8.42 -13.04
N TYR A 30 19.02 7.17 -12.91
CA TYR A 30 19.99 6.06 -12.94
C TYR A 30 19.69 5.15 -14.13
N ALA A 31 20.68 4.99 -14.99
CA ALA A 31 20.59 4.00 -16.06
C ALA A 31 20.53 2.59 -15.50
N VAL A 32 19.81 1.74 -16.16
CA VAL A 32 19.83 0.29 -15.92
C VAL A 32 20.91 -0.33 -16.83
N SER A 33 21.95 -0.86 -16.22
CA SER A 33 22.99 -1.59 -16.96
C SER A 33 22.69 -3.08 -16.99
N LYS A 34 22.97 -3.71 -18.11
CA LYS A 34 22.76 -5.13 -18.39
C LYS A 34 24.06 -5.70 -18.92
N VAL A 35 24.73 -6.55 -18.16
CA VAL A 35 26.04 -7.10 -18.52
C VAL A 35 26.01 -8.62 -18.38
N GLU A 36 26.33 -9.32 -19.45
CA GLU A 36 26.57 -10.75 -19.41
C GLU A 36 28.00 -11.01 -18.93
N MET A 37 28.15 -11.91 -17.96
CA MET A 37 29.45 -12.27 -17.41
C MET A 37 29.45 -13.70 -16.86
N PRO A 38 30.63 -14.33 -16.67
CA PRO A 38 30.73 -15.62 -16.01
C PRO A 38 30.13 -15.56 -14.59
N ILE A 39 29.45 -16.65 -14.20
CA ILE A 39 28.74 -16.72 -12.89
C ILE A 39 29.69 -16.47 -11.72
N GLU A 40 30.93 -16.92 -11.79
CA GLU A 40 31.94 -16.74 -10.74
C GLU A 40 32.34 -15.25 -10.58
N GLU A 41 32.38 -14.51 -11.67
CA GLU A 41 32.61 -13.06 -11.67
C GLU A 41 31.41 -12.30 -11.16
N ALA A 42 30.20 -12.72 -11.58
CA ALA A 42 28.95 -12.15 -11.15
C ALA A 42 28.77 -12.27 -9.62
N LYS A 43 29.06 -13.43 -9.04
CA LYS A 43 29.03 -13.65 -7.57
C LYS A 43 30.03 -12.73 -6.85
N LYS A 44 31.24 -12.55 -7.38
CA LYS A 44 32.25 -11.64 -6.80
C LYS A 44 31.86 -10.17 -6.93
N SER A 45 31.01 -9.81 -7.88
CA SER A 45 30.56 -8.43 -8.09
C SER A 45 29.54 -7.93 -7.04
N GLY A 46 29.11 -8.79 -6.10
CA GLY A 46 28.10 -8.49 -5.10
C GLY A 46 26.66 -8.53 -5.63
N ALA A 47 26.44 -9.13 -6.79
CA ALA A 47 25.10 -9.31 -7.33
C ALA A 47 24.32 -10.36 -6.54
N THR A 48 23.05 -10.09 -6.25
CA THR A 48 22.16 -10.96 -5.50
C THR A 48 21.58 -12.03 -6.42
N ALA A 49 21.71 -13.30 -6.04
CA ALA A 49 21.03 -14.42 -6.68
C ALA A 49 19.77 -14.71 -5.86
N LEU A 50 18.60 -14.29 -6.35
CA LEU A 50 17.32 -14.42 -5.62
C LEU A 50 16.72 -15.82 -5.69
N PHE A 51 17.16 -16.65 -6.62
CA PHE A 51 16.63 -17.99 -6.82
C PHE A 51 17.77 -18.99 -6.79
N ASP A 52 17.59 -20.10 -6.06
CA ASP A 52 18.50 -21.26 -6.08
C ASP A 52 18.40 -22.03 -7.42
N GLU A 53 18.02 -21.35 -8.49
CA GLU A 53 17.94 -21.93 -9.82
C GLU A 53 19.32 -22.24 -10.36
N LYS A 54 19.38 -23.27 -11.19
CA LYS A 54 20.61 -23.67 -11.93
C LYS A 54 20.92 -22.60 -12.98
N TYR A 55 21.62 -21.56 -12.56
CA TYR A 55 22.19 -20.60 -13.49
C TYR A 55 23.21 -21.30 -14.40
N GLY A 56 23.26 -20.91 -15.67
CA GLY A 56 24.29 -21.35 -16.59
C GLY A 56 25.67 -20.78 -16.24
N ASP A 57 26.68 -21.16 -17.02
CA ASP A 57 28.06 -20.66 -16.83
C ASP A 57 28.18 -19.14 -17.05
N VAL A 58 27.25 -18.56 -17.82
CA VAL A 58 27.15 -17.12 -18.10
C VAL A 58 25.78 -16.64 -17.62
N VAL A 59 25.75 -15.52 -16.90
CA VAL A 59 24.56 -14.93 -16.34
C VAL A 59 24.43 -13.46 -16.73
N LEU A 60 23.19 -12.99 -16.85
CA LEU A 60 22.90 -11.58 -17.05
C LEU A 60 22.85 -10.89 -15.67
N VAL A 61 23.75 -9.95 -15.43
CA VAL A 61 23.75 -9.08 -14.26
C VAL A 61 23.08 -7.77 -14.63
N VAL A 62 22.01 -7.44 -13.93
CA VAL A 62 21.27 -6.19 -14.07
C VAL A 62 21.56 -5.30 -12.88
N SER A 63 22.06 -4.10 -13.13
CA SER A 63 22.38 -3.13 -12.09
C SER A 63 21.55 -1.84 -12.27
N MET A 64 21.04 -1.32 -11.18
CA MET A 64 20.27 -0.07 -11.13
C MET A 64 21.06 0.97 -10.33
N GLY A 65 22.10 1.52 -10.91
CA GLY A 65 23.10 2.33 -10.20
C GLY A 65 23.70 1.54 -9.04
N ASP A 66 23.89 2.18 -7.89
CA ASP A 66 24.41 1.54 -6.68
C ASP A 66 23.31 0.96 -5.77
N VAL A 67 22.04 0.96 -6.24
CA VAL A 67 20.88 0.59 -5.42
C VAL A 67 20.61 -0.90 -5.44
N SER A 68 20.66 -1.52 -6.61
CA SER A 68 20.49 -2.96 -6.73
C SER A 68 21.37 -3.53 -7.84
N LYS A 69 21.77 -4.77 -7.66
CA LYS A 69 22.51 -5.56 -8.62
C LYS A 69 22.06 -7.00 -8.44
N ASP A 70 21.42 -7.57 -9.47
CA ASP A 70 20.76 -8.84 -9.39
C ASP A 70 21.05 -9.71 -10.60
N PHE A 71 21.04 -11.04 -10.42
CA PHE A 71 21.01 -11.99 -11.53
C PHE A 71 19.58 -12.06 -12.06
N CYS A 72 19.38 -11.75 -13.32
CA CYS A 72 18.04 -11.80 -13.89
C CYS A 72 18.06 -12.15 -15.38
N VAL A 73 17.22 -13.08 -15.77
CA VAL A 73 16.98 -13.48 -17.18
C VAL A 73 15.75 -12.80 -17.79
N GLY A 74 15.06 -11.95 -17.03
CA GLY A 74 13.83 -11.26 -17.46
C GLY A 74 14.08 -10.04 -18.33
N CYS A 75 12.98 -9.45 -18.81
CA CYS A 75 13.01 -8.16 -19.49
C CYS A 75 13.13 -7.02 -18.47
N HIS A 76 13.98 -6.06 -18.75
CA HIS A 76 14.19 -4.90 -17.90
C HIS A 76 14.05 -3.61 -18.70
N VAL A 77 13.55 -2.58 -18.04
CA VAL A 77 13.57 -1.21 -18.54
C VAL A 77 15.03 -0.75 -18.79
N ASN A 78 15.21 0.27 -19.62
CA ASN A 78 16.55 0.84 -19.85
C ASN A 78 16.83 1.99 -18.88
N ASN A 79 15.79 2.63 -18.36
CA ASN A 79 15.86 3.66 -17.35
C ASN A 79 14.75 3.43 -16.32
N ARG A 80 15.07 3.62 -15.04
CA ARG A 80 14.10 3.43 -13.95
C ARG A 80 12.88 4.36 -14.07
N GLN A 81 13.01 5.53 -14.65
CA GLN A 81 11.89 6.45 -14.87
C GLN A 81 10.80 5.85 -15.78
N GLU A 82 11.12 4.88 -16.61
CA GLU A 82 10.14 4.15 -17.42
C GLU A 82 9.15 3.33 -16.58
N ILE A 83 9.49 3.03 -15.32
CA ILE A 83 8.61 2.34 -14.37
C ILE A 83 7.43 3.25 -13.96
N GLY A 84 7.65 4.56 -13.95
CA GLY A 84 6.67 5.53 -13.46
C GLY A 84 6.50 5.47 -11.93
N VAL A 85 5.31 5.78 -11.45
CA VAL A 85 4.99 5.73 -10.02
C VAL A 85 4.72 4.29 -9.57
N CYS A 86 5.14 3.96 -8.36
CA CYS A 86 4.85 2.68 -7.69
C CYS A 86 3.87 2.90 -6.53
N LYS A 87 2.87 2.01 -6.42
CA LYS A 87 1.89 1.97 -5.34
C LYS A 87 1.75 0.55 -4.81
N ILE A 88 1.88 0.35 -3.50
CA ILE A 88 1.53 -0.92 -2.86
C ILE A 88 0.00 -1.02 -2.77
N ILE A 89 -0.53 -2.17 -3.16
CA ILE A 89 -1.96 -2.46 -3.16
C ILE A 89 -2.35 -3.32 -1.96
N SER A 90 -1.52 -4.32 -1.64
CA SER A 90 -1.76 -5.20 -0.49
C SER A 90 -0.47 -5.74 0.08
N GLU A 91 -0.53 -6.09 1.36
CA GLU A 91 0.45 -6.89 2.08
C GLU A 91 -0.29 -7.99 2.82
N GLU A 92 0.08 -9.26 2.58
CA GLU A 92 -0.66 -10.42 3.08
C GLU A 92 0.26 -11.58 3.45
N SER A 93 -0.19 -12.45 4.35
CA SER A 93 0.46 -13.73 4.61
C SER A 93 0.02 -14.75 3.55
N ILE A 94 0.99 -15.43 2.94
CA ILE A 94 0.75 -16.49 1.95
C ILE A 94 1.20 -17.87 2.43
N GLY A 95 1.76 -17.94 3.63
CA GLY A 95 2.22 -19.17 4.25
C GLY A 95 2.84 -18.90 5.61
N SER A 96 3.28 -19.94 6.32
CA SER A 96 3.96 -19.80 7.60
C SER A 96 5.29 -19.06 7.42
N GLY A 97 5.38 -17.86 7.99
CA GLY A 97 6.58 -17.02 7.91
C GLY A 97 6.87 -16.46 6.50
N ILE A 98 5.91 -16.50 5.57
CA ILE A 98 6.07 -15.95 4.22
C ILE A 98 4.98 -14.90 3.99
N ARG A 99 5.41 -13.73 3.56
CA ARG A 99 4.55 -12.59 3.26
C ARG A 99 4.70 -12.17 1.80
N ARG A 100 3.66 -11.56 1.29
CA ARG A 100 3.58 -11.07 -0.09
C ARG A 100 3.18 -9.61 -0.11
N ILE A 101 3.96 -8.78 -0.80
CA ILE A 101 3.57 -7.44 -1.20
C ILE A 101 3.13 -7.49 -2.66
N THR A 102 1.94 -6.94 -2.92
CA THR A 102 1.46 -6.69 -4.28
C THR A 102 1.51 -5.19 -4.54
N ALA A 103 2.20 -4.80 -5.60
CA ALA A 103 2.32 -3.42 -6.03
C ALA A 103 1.92 -3.28 -7.50
N LYS A 104 1.50 -2.07 -7.88
CA LYS A 104 1.28 -1.62 -9.26
C LYS A 104 2.24 -0.51 -9.59
N THR A 105 2.56 -0.35 -10.87
CA THR A 105 3.46 0.69 -11.36
C THR A 105 2.86 1.40 -12.58
N GLY A 106 3.41 2.56 -12.94
CA GLY A 106 3.02 3.32 -14.12
C GLY A 106 1.54 3.67 -14.13
N TYR A 107 0.89 3.45 -15.27
CA TYR A 107 -0.51 3.80 -15.46
C TYR A 107 -1.45 3.04 -14.52
N ASP A 108 -1.18 1.77 -14.22
CA ASP A 108 -2.02 0.99 -13.30
C ASP A 108 -1.96 1.53 -11.87
N ALA A 109 -0.81 2.03 -11.44
CA ALA A 109 -0.69 2.71 -10.15
C ALA A 109 -1.42 4.04 -10.14
N TYR A 110 -1.32 4.82 -11.23
CA TYR A 110 -2.09 6.05 -11.42
C TYR A 110 -3.60 5.79 -11.34
N ALA A 111 -4.10 4.75 -12.01
CA ALA A 111 -5.51 4.40 -11.97
C ALA A 111 -6.03 4.08 -10.56
N GLU A 112 -5.20 3.45 -9.70
CA GLU A 112 -5.56 3.24 -8.29
C GLU A 112 -5.60 4.54 -7.50
N PHE A 113 -4.66 5.47 -7.74
CA PHE A 113 -4.72 6.79 -7.10
C PHE A 113 -5.95 7.58 -7.54
N ALA A 114 -6.29 7.58 -8.84
CA ALA A 114 -7.47 8.23 -9.35
C ALA A 114 -8.75 7.67 -8.72
N LYS A 115 -8.86 6.35 -8.59
CA LYS A 115 -9.99 5.70 -7.94
C LYS A 115 -10.13 6.08 -6.45
N GLU A 116 -9.03 6.20 -5.73
CA GLU A 116 -9.06 6.66 -4.33
C GLU A 116 -9.49 8.13 -4.22
N ASP A 117 -8.99 8.98 -5.13
CA ASP A 117 -9.38 10.39 -5.21
C ASP A 117 -10.88 10.53 -5.52
N ASP A 118 -11.40 9.80 -6.50
CA ASP A 118 -12.83 9.76 -6.83
C ASP A 118 -13.67 9.31 -5.62
N THR A 119 -13.21 8.32 -4.86
CA THR A 119 -13.88 7.82 -3.65
C THR A 119 -13.94 8.91 -2.57
N LEU A 120 -12.85 9.64 -2.35
CA LEU A 120 -12.79 10.76 -1.41
C LEU A 120 -13.73 11.90 -1.83
N HIS A 121 -13.75 12.23 -3.12
CA HIS A 121 -14.66 13.26 -3.65
C HIS A 121 -16.14 12.85 -3.52
N ALA A 122 -16.48 11.59 -3.79
CA ALA A 122 -17.83 11.06 -3.58
C ALA A 122 -18.23 11.16 -2.09
N GLY A 123 -17.35 10.71 -1.18
CA GLY A 123 -17.59 10.84 0.27
C GLY A 123 -17.76 12.30 0.73
N ALA A 124 -16.97 13.23 0.18
CA ALA A 124 -17.13 14.66 0.46
C ALA A 124 -18.50 15.17 0.00
N SER A 125 -18.94 14.74 -1.19
CA SER A 125 -20.26 15.09 -1.75
C SER A 125 -21.42 14.58 -0.85
N ASP A 126 -21.33 13.32 -0.40
CA ASP A 126 -22.33 12.71 0.50
C ASP A 126 -22.43 13.47 1.83
N LEU A 127 -21.29 13.95 2.32
CA LEU A 127 -21.20 14.81 3.51
C LEU A 127 -21.56 16.29 3.24
N LYS A 128 -21.99 16.64 2.01
CA LYS A 128 -22.33 18.01 1.57
C LYS A 128 -21.17 19.01 1.73
N LEU A 129 -19.94 18.54 1.55
CA LEU A 129 -18.74 19.38 1.59
C LEU A 129 -18.39 19.89 0.17
N LYS A 130 -17.77 21.06 0.08
CA LYS A 130 -17.28 21.64 -1.18
C LYS A 130 -15.96 21.03 -1.68
N GLY A 131 -15.30 20.19 -0.87
CA GLY A 131 -14.03 19.56 -1.20
C GLY A 131 -13.58 18.58 -0.12
N ILE A 132 -12.52 17.84 -0.38
CA ILE A 132 -12.04 16.73 0.45
C ILE A 132 -11.31 17.14 1.74
N SER A 133 -10.82 18.39 1.82
CA SER A 133 -9.96 18.85 2.93
C SER A 133 -10.62 18.81 4.32
N LYS A 134 -11.96 18.76 4.40
CA LYS A 134 -12.72 18.71 5.65
C LYS A 134 -13.46 17.39 5.87
N VAL A 135 -13.17 16.36 5.08
CA VAL A 135 -13.88 15.07 5.19
C VAL A 135 -13.65 14.45 6.56
N GLU A 136 -12.40 14.38 7.02
CA GLU A 136 -12.05 13.80 8.32
C GLU A 136 -12.73 14.52 9.49
N GLU A 137 -12.65 15.85 9.53
CA GLU A 137 -13.30 16.69 10.55
C GLU A 137 -14.82 16.50 10.56
N LYS A 138 -15.45 16.44 9.37
CA LYS A 138 -16.88 16.24 9.25
C LYS A 138 -17.32 14.85 9.68
N VAL A 139 -16.57 13.82 9.34
CA VAL A 139 -16.83 12.43 9.79
C VAL A 139 -16.76 12.35 11.31
N ALA A 140 -15.73 12.92 11.94
CA ALA A 140 -15.61 12.96 13.39
C ALA A 140 -16.83 13.66 14.04
N SER A 141 -17.21 14.82 13.53
CA SER A 141 -18.39 15.57 14.02
C SER A 141 -19.71 14.77 13.89
N VAL A 142 -19.90 14.07 12.77
CA VAL A 142 -21.12 13.24 12.57
C VAL A 142 -21.14 12.05 13.52
N LEU A 143 -19.99 11.42 13.76
CA LEU A 143 -19.90 10.32 14.72
C LEU A 143 -20.24 10.78 16.16
N GLU A 144 -19.75 11.93 16.58
CA GLU A 144 -20.09 12.53 17.87
C GLU A 144 -21.61 12.83 17.98
N GLU A 145 -22.20 13.42 16.93
CA GLU A 145 -23.63 13.66 16.89
C GLU A 145 -24.44 12.37 16.99
N ILE A 146 -24.04 11.31 16.30
CA ILE A 146 -24.70 10.00 16.38
C ILE A 146 -24.67 9.45 17.81
N VAL A 147 -23.54 9.56 18.51
CA VAL A 147 -23.41 9.12 19.91
C VAL A 147 -24.37 9.90 20.81
N GLN A 148 -24.41 11.22 20.66
CA GLN A 148 -25.31 12.09 21.45
C GLN A 148 -26.78 11.75 21.17
N ARG A 149 -27.18 11.60 19.90
CA ARG A 149 -28.57 11.25 19.55
C ARG A 149 -28.98 9.88 20.07
N LYS A 150 -28.07 8.91 20.11
CA LYS A 150 -28.33 7.58 20.71
C LYS A 150 -28.58 7.69 22.22
N GLN A 151 -27.85 8.55 22.94
CA GLN A 151 -28.05 8.79 24.37
C GLN A 151 -29.38 9.48 24.63
N GLU A 152 -29.73 10.54 23.87
CA GLU A 152 -31.01 11.22 23.95
C GLU A 152 -32.19 10.27 23.70
N LEU A 153 -32.07 9.41 22.67
CA LEU A 153 -33.09 8.42 22.35
C LEU A 153 -33.29 7.43 23.51
N ALA A 154 -32.22 6.92 24.10
CA ALA A 154 -32.30 5.99 25.22
C ALA A 154 -32.96 6.64 26.45
N ALA A 155 -32.63 7.91 26.75
CA ALA A 155 -33.27 8.66 27.84
C ALA A 155 -34.75 8.87 27.59
N LEU A 156 -35.16 9.23 26.37
CA LEU A 156 -36.56 9.37 25.98
C LEU A 156 -37.32 8.05 26.10
N GLN A 157 -36.76 6.96 25.65
CA GLN A 157 -37.35 5.64 25.80
C GLN A 157 -37.56 5.25 27.26
N ALA A 158 -36.56 5.50 28.12
CA ALA A 158 -36.66 5.22 29.55
C ALA A 158 -37.79 6.05 30.21
N SER A 159 -37.90 7.33 29.84
CA SER A 159 -38.96 8.20 30.36
C SER A 159 -40.37 7.76 29.89
N MET A 160 -40.50 7.33 28.66
CA MET A 160 -41.75 6.76 28.12
C MET A 160 -42.18 5.50 28.87
N PHE A 161 -41.23 4.58 29.12
CA PHE A 161 -41.52 3.35 29.90
C PHE A 161 -41.94 3.67 31.34
N ALA A 162 -41.27 4.65 31.98
CA ALA A 162 -41.66 5.10 33.32
C ALA A 162 -43.06 5.71 33.34
N TRP A 163 -43.41 6.52 32.36
CA TRP A 163 -44.75 7.10 32.23
C TRP A 163 -45.82 6.01 32.02
N GLN A 164 -45.61 5.10 31.10
CA GLN A 164 -46.52 3.95 30.84
C GLN A 164 -46.72 3.06 32.07
N ALA A 165 -45.66 2.87 32.86
CA ALA A 165 -45.75 2.10 34.10
C ALA A 165 -46.62 2.83 35.16
N SER A 166 -46.50 4.15 35.27
CA SER A 166 -47.31 4.95 36.23
C SER A 166 -48.77 5.03 35.82
N ASP A 167 -49.08 5.08 34.52
CA ASP A 167 -50.46 5.16 34.00
C ASP A 167 -51.25 3.85 34.16
N ARG A 168 -50.57 2.71 34.34
CA ARG A 168 -51.19 1.40 34.59
C ARG A 168 -51.50 1.12 36.07
N VAL A 169 -51.02 1.96 36.99
CA VAL A 169 -51.18 1.76 38.45
C VAL A 169 -52.29 2.65 39.01
N ASN A 170 -52.79 3.60 38.22
CA ASN A 170 -53.98 4.41 38.51
C ASN A 170 -55.21 3.87 37.79
#